data_0925d0ca2d72cbbff04edfa5efee578e
#
_entry.id   0925d0ca2d72cbbff04edfa5efee578e
#
_cell.length_a   1.000
_cell.length_b   1.000
_cell.length_c   1.000
_cell.angle_alpha   90.00
_cell.angle_beta   90.00
_cell.angle_gamma   90.00
#
_symmetry.space_group_name_H-M   'P 1'
#
loop_
_entity.id
_entity.type
_entity.pdbx_description
1 polymer ?
#
loop_
_entity_poly.entity_id
_entity_poly.type
_entity_poly.pdbx_seq_one_letter_code
_entity_poly.pdbx_strand_id
1 'polypeptide(L)'
;MARRGVDKTASSNAAGDPAADSVAQEKPKARKSSQRSAAQVVAPALPVAMTGRASPAKAKDGDEPVFAYISSLPQPQRGIAEHVDALAAKTLPGLQRSVKWGMAWYGVGDGWCFSCGGFAGHVKLTFSRGTSLKPVPPIAPIGMGKDSRGVDLESV
;
A
#
# COMPACT_ATOMS: atom_id res chain seq x y z
N MET A 1 -21.42 51.89 28.37
CA MET A 1 -21.86 51.51 29.72
C MET A 1 -21.41 50.10 29.94
N ALA A 2 -20.30 49.89 30.59
CA ALA A 2 -20.16 49.74 32.06
C ALA A 2 -20.82 48.43 32.53
N ARG A 3 -20.24 47.48 33.19
CA ARG A 3 -19.07 47.27 34.07
C ARG A 3 -19.06 45.79 34.43
N ARG A 4 -17.88 45.18 34.56
CA ARG A 4 -17.23 44.73 35.82
C ARG A 4 -17.96 43.58 36.52
N GLY A 5 -17.33 42.63 37.06
CA GLY A 5 -16.04 42.34 37.64
C GLY A 5 -16.08 41.01 38.35
N VAL A 6 -14.91 40.50 38.49
CA VAL A 6 -14.10 40.26 39.70
C VAL A 6 -14.62 39.11 40.58
N ASP A 7 -13.84 38.17 40.83
CA ASP A 7 -12.66 37.90 41.61
C ASP A 7 -12.83 36.77 42.62
N LYS A 8 -11.75 35.98 42.74
CA LYS A 8 -11.12 35.45 43.97
C LYS A 8 -11.86 34.34 44.74
N THR A 9 -11.21 33.34 45.20
CA THR A 9 -9.98 33.08 45.95
C THR A 9 -9.86 31.58 46.16
N ALA A 10 -8.79 30.94 45.98
CA ALA A 10 -7.67 30.62 46.85
C ALA A 10 -7.97 30.03 48.23
N SER A 11 -7.43 28.89 48.52
CA SER A 11 -6.75 28.46 49.76
C SER A 11 -6.73 26.93 49.87
N SER A 12 -5.64 26.28 49.72
CA SER A 12 -4.54 25.90 50.61
C SER A 12 -4.93 25.06 51.82
N ASN A 13 -4.28 23.97 51.97
CA ASN A 13 -3.49 23.36 53.02
C ASN A 13 -3.63 21.86 53.00
N ALA A 14 -2.61 21.13 52.86
CA ALA A 14 -1.40 20.87 53.64
C ALA A 14 -1.53 19.56 54.44
N ALA A 15 -0.53 18.70 54.19
CA ALA A 15 0.24 17.87 55.10
C ALA A 15 -0.37 16.59 55.64
N GLY A 16 0.40 15.54 55.49
CA GLY A 16 0.28 14.33 56.28
C GLY A 16 0.95 13.11 55.64
N ASP A 17 2.28 13.10 55.58
CA ASP A 17 3.07 11.85 55.65
C ASP A 17 3.16 11.40 57.08
N PRO A 18 3.30 10.12 57.41
CA PRO A 18 4.56 9.42 57.23
C PRO A 18 4.49 7.87 57.01
N ALA A 19 5.56 7.45 56.32
CA ALA A 19 6.37 6.25 56.48
C ALA A 19 5.81 4.96 57.17
N ALA A 20 6.06 3.84 56.53
CA ALA A 20 6.80 2.65 56.98
C ALA A 20 6.60 1.51 55.99
N ASP A 21 7.68 1.15 55.33
CA ASP A 21 8.53 0.02 55.61
C ASP A 21 8.09 -1.35 55.05
N SER A 22 9.04 -1.87 54.30
CA SER A 22 9.37 -3.29 54.17
C SER A 22 8.72 -4.13 53.10
N VAL A 23 9.62 -4.62 52.37
CA VAL A 23 9.97 -5.99 51.95
C VAL A 23 10.03 -6.15 50.43
N ALA A 24 11.27 -6.15 50.00
CA ALA A 24 11.73 -6.69 48.75
C ALA A 24 11.33 -8.17 48.59
N GLN A 25 10.63 -8.49 47.53
CA GLN A 25 10.64 -9.82 46.96
C GLN A 25 11.15 -9.78 45.54
N GLU A 26 12.40 -10.16 45.46
CA GLU A 26 13.12 -10.52 44.26
C GLU A 26 12.44 -11.75 43.62
N LYS A 27 11.89 -11.55 42.41
CA LYS A 27 11.49 -12.67 41.57
C LYS A 27 12.65 -13.01 40.64
N PRO A 28 13.00 -14.29 40.52
CA PRO A 28 14.14 -14.73 39.73
C PRO A 28 13.89 -14.49 38.24
N LYS A 29 14.84 -13.86 37.57
CA LYS A 29 14.93 -13.76 36.11
C LYS A 29 15.02 -15.16 35.53
N ALA A 30 13.95 -15.61 34.90
CA ALA A 30 13.97 -16.78 34.04
C ALA A 30 14.86 -16.47 32.83
N ARG A 31 15.99 -17.13 32.73
CA ARG A 31 16.85 -17.24 31.56
C ARG A 31 16.02 -17.84 30.44
N LYS A 32 15.63 -17.00 29.46
CA LYS A 32 15.13 -17.51 28.19
C LYS A 32 16.30 -18.10 27.45
N SER A 33 16.31 -19.42 27.39
CA SER A 33 17.15 -20.22 26.53
C SER A 33 16.97 -19.76 25.09
N SER A 34 18.07 -19.36 24.49
CA SER A 34 18.22 -19.12 23.07
C SER A 34 18.03 -20.43 22.32
N GLN A 35 16.81 -20.74 21.93
CA GLN A 35 16.57 -21.71 20.88
C GLN A 35 16.87 -21.03 19.55
N ARG A 36 18.02 -21.38 18.98
CA ARG A 36 18.32 -21.16 17.57
C ARG A 36 17.32 -22.00 16.78
N SER A 37 16.25 -21.39 16.37
CA SER A 37 15.36 -21.97 15.37
C SER A 37 16.09 -21.99 14.04
N ALA A 38 16.18 -23.19 13.49
CA ALA A 38 16.61 -23.44 12.12
C ALA A 38 15.99 -22.41 11.18
N ALA A 39 16.80 -21.89 10.27
CA ALA A 39 16.37 -20.97 9.24
C ALA A 39 15.24 -21.62 8.41
N GLN A 40 14.01 -21.33 8.77
CA GLN A 40 12.91 -21.53 7.85
C GLN A 40 13.14 -20.58 6.70
N VAL A 41 13.34 -21.15 5.52
CA VAL A 41 13.29 -20.42 4.26
C VAL A 41 11.85 -19.94 4.14
N VAL A 42 11.60 -18.74 4.64
CA VAL A 42 10.29 -18.09 4.51
C VAL A 42 10.15 -17.78 3.03
N ALA A 43 9.23 -18.46 2.37
CA ALA A 43 8.82 -18.09 1.02
C ALA A 43 8.49 -16.60 1.01
N PRO A 44 8.94 -15.82 0.00
CA PRO A 44 8.66 -14.38 -0.02
C PRO A 44 7.16 -14.17 0.07
N ALA A 45 6.75 -13.38 1.07
CA ALA A 45 5.35 -13.06 1.24
C ALA A 45 4.86 -12.31 0.00
N LEU A 46 3.71 -12.72 -0.55
CA LEU A 46 3.09 -12.03 -1.67
C LEU A 46 2.89 -10.54 -1.34
N PRO A 47 3.16 -9.63 -2.27
CA PRO A 47 2.86 -8.22 -2.09
C PRO A 47 1.40 -8.01 -1.67
N VAL A 48 1.14 -7.01 -0.83
CA VAL A 48 -0.21 -6.75 -0.29
C VAL A 48 -1.24 -6.53 -1.40
N ALA A 49 -0.85 -5.94 -2.53
CA ALA A 49 -1.70 -5.81 -3.73
C ALA A 49 -2.19 -7.16 -4.27
N MET A 50 -1.41 -8.22 -4.14
CA MET A 50 -1.78 -9.55 -4.61
C MET A 50 -2.73 -10.29 -3.68
N THR A 51 -2.94 -9.80 -2.46
CA THR A 51 -3.91 -10.34 -1.50
C THR A 51 -5.25 -9.59 -1.54
N GLY A 52 -5.45 -8.70 -2.51
CA GLY A 52 -6.64 -7.85 -2.61
C GLY A 52 -6.66 -6.65 -1.68
N ARG A 53 -5.56 -6.38 -0.97
CA ARG A 53 -5.38 -5.19 -0.14
C ARG A 53 -4.56 -4.15 -0.90
N ALA A 54 -4.67 -2.88 -0.50
CA ALA A 54 -3.84 -1.83 -1.07
C ALA A 54 -2.35 -2.13 -0.88
N SER A 55 -1.57 -2.01 -1.94
CA SER A 55 -0.11 -2.15 -1.87
C SER A 55 0.50 -1.07 -0.97
N PRO A 56 1.57 -1.37 -0.22
CA PRO A 56 2.30 -0.37 0.54
C PRO A 56 3.08 0.62 -0.35
N ALA A 57 3.10 0.40 -1.66
CA ALA A 57 3.76 1.31 -2.59
C ALA A 57 3.13 2.69 -2.53
N LYS A 58 3.93 3.69 -2.16
CA LYS A 58 3.50 5.07 -2.07
C LYS A 58 3.29 5.65 -3.47
N ALA A 59 2.28 6.51 -3.60
CA ALA A 59 2.03 7.25 -4.83
C ALA A 59 3.27 8.10 -5.18
N LYS A 60 3.78 7.92 -6.39
CA LYS A 60 4.93 8.66 -6.91
C LYS A 60 4.95 8.60 -8.43
N ASP A 61 5.18 9.75 -9.06
CA ASP A 61 5.28 9.84 -10.52
C ASP A 61 6.70 9.48 -11.00
N GLY A 62 6.77 8.98 -12.22
CA GLY A 62 8.02 8.66 -12.92
C GLY A 62 8.23 7.16 -13.17
N ASP A 63 9.27 6.87 -13.92
CA ASP A 63 9.61 5.52 -14.38
C ASP A 63 10.15 4.65 -13.24
N GLU A 64 11.08 5.17 -12.45
CA GLU A 64 11.73 4.41 -11.37
C GLU A 64 10.75 3.83 -10.34
N PRO A 65 9.73 4.58 -9.84
CA PRO A 65 8.74 4.02 -8.92
C PRO A 65 7.96 2.85 -9.53
N VAL A 66 7.64 2.93 -10.84
CA VAL A 66 6.92 1.86 -11.53
C VAL A 66 7.82 0.65 -11.73
N PHE A 67 9.08 0.83 -12.10
CA PHE A 67 10.04 -0.28 -12.21
C PHE A 67 10.28 -0.95 -10.86
N ALA A 68 10.40 -0.17 -9.78
CA ALA A 68 10.51 -0.73 -8.43
C ALA A 68 9.26 -1.51 -8.01
N TYR A 69 8.07 -1.01 -8.35
CA TYR A 69 6.81 -1.72 -8.13
C TYR A 69 6.79 -3.05 -8.88
N ILE A 70 7.08 -3.06 -10.18
CA ILE A 70 7.10 -4.26 -11.02
C ILE A 70 8.11 -5.27 -10.46
N SER A 71 9.32 -4.83 -10.12
CA SER A 71 10.36 -5.67 -9.56
C SER A 71 9.98 -6.31 -8.21
N SER A 72 9.08 -5.69 -7.46
CA SER A 72 8.57 -6.21 -6.20
C SER A 72 7.55 -7.33 -6.35
N LEU A 73 6.99 -7.51 -7.55
CA LEU A 73 6.04 -8.58 -7.83
C LEU A 73 6.74 -9.94 -7.89
N PRO A 74 6.12 -11.02 -7.42
CA PRO A 74 6.63 -12.37 -7.62
C PRO A 74 6.44 -12.82 -9.08
N GLN A 75 7.11 -13.89 -9.48
CA GLN A 75 6.81 -14.57 -10.74
C GLN A 75 5.53 -15.41 -10.60
N PRO A 76 4.72 -15.53 -11.68
CA PRO A 76 4.90 -14.99 -13.03
C PRO A 76 4.45 -13.54 -13.22
N GLN A 77 3.80 -12.91 -12.23
CA GLN A 77 3.21 -11.58 -12.33
C GLN A 77 4.23 -10.51 -12.71
N ARG A 78 5.47 -10.64 -12.21
CA ARG A 78 6.57 -9.74 -12.61
C ARG A 78 6.80 -9.78 -14.10
N GLY A 79 6.99 -10.97 -14.68
CA GLY A 79 7.22 -11.12 -16.12
C GLY A 79 6.07 -10.57 -16.97
N ILE A 80 4.82 -10.78 -16.52
CA ILE A 80 3.63 -10.21 -17.19
C ILE A 80 3.68 -8.69 -17.13
N ALA A 81 3.94 -8.11 -15.95
CA ALA A 81 3.96 -6.65 -15.79
C ALA A 81 5.13 -5.99 -16.56
N GLU A 82 6.30 -6.63 -16.60
CA GLU A 82 7.44 -6.19 -17.44
C GLU A 82 7.07 -6.19 -18.93
N HIS A 83 6.38 -7.23 -19.39
CA HIS A 83 5.91 -7.30 -20.79
C HIS A 83 4.88 -6.21 -21.10
N VAL A 84 3.93 -5.96 -20.19
CA VAL A 84 2.94 -4.87 -20.32
C VAL A 84 3.63 -3.51 -20.37
N ASP A 85 4.63 -3.27 -19.52
CA ASP A 85 5.39 -2.03 -19.50
C ASP A 85 6.14 -1.81 -20.83
N ALA A 86 6.84 -2.85 -21.31
CA ALA A 86 7.55 -2.78 -22.60
C ALA A 86 6.59 -2.53 -23.77
N LEU A 87 5.40 -3.15 -23.77
CA LEU A 87 4.38 -2.93 -24.78
C LEU A 87 3.83 -1.50 -24.71
N ALA A 88 3.57 -0.99 -23.51
CA ALA A 88 3.13 0.39 -23.31
C ALA A 88 4.17 1.39 -23.83
N ALA A 89 5.46 1.17 -23.52
CA ALA A 89 6.55 2.01 -24.00
C ALA A 89 6.66 2.03 -25.54
N LYS A 90 6.38 0.89 -26.18
CA LYS A 90 6.40 0.77 -27.65
C LYS A 90 5.21 1.42 -28.33
N THR A 91 4.04 1.41 -27.69
CA THR A 91 2.78 1.79 -28.33
C THR A 91 2.27 3.18 -27.97
N LEU A 92 2.68 3.73 -26.82
CA LEU A 92 2.21 5.03 -26.34
C LEU A 92 3.31 6.10 -26.49
N PRO A 93 3.26 6.97 -27.49
CA PRO A 93 4.22 8.06 -27.62
C PRO A 93 4.05 9.05 -26.46
N GLY A 94 5.16 9.45 -25.83
CA GLY A 94 5.13 10.33 -24.67
C GLY A 94 4.55 9.66 -23.42
N LEU A 95 4.77 8.34 -23.28
CA LEU A 95 4.33 7.56 -22.14
C LEU A 95 4.75 8.19 -20.82
N GLN A 96 3.77 8.36 -19.95
CA GLN A 96 3.95 8.74 -18.56
C GLN A 96 3.64 7.54 -17.64
N ARG A 97 4.44 7.38 -16.62
CA ARG A 97 4.31 6.33 -15.62
C ARG A 97 4.12 6.93 -14.23
N SER A 98 3.35 6.27 -13.40
CA SER A 98 3.16 6.63 -11.99
C SER A 98 2.76 5.41 -11.18
N VAL A 99 3.10 5.39 -9.90
CA VAL A 99 2.47 4.51 -8.93
C VAL A 99 1.35 5.26 -8.25
N LYS A 100 0.11 4.76 -8.36
CA LYS A 100 -1.08 5.29 -7.68
C LYS A 100 -1.88 4.14 -7.11
N TRP A 101 -2.40 4.31 -5.89
CA TRP A 101 -3.20 3.29 -5.20
C TRP A 101 -2.56 1.89 -5.19
N GLY A 102 -1.22 1.86 -5.10
CA GLY A 102 -0.45 0.62 -5.04
C GLY A 102 -0.36 -0.16 -6.35
N MET A 103 -0.57 0.46 -7.50
CA MET A 103 -0.49 -0.13 -8.84
C MET A 103 0.28 0.79 -9.79
N ALA A 104 0.84 0.20 -10.83
CA ALA A 104 1.41 0.97 -11.94
C ALA A 104 0.29 1.60 -12.78
N TRP A 105 0.47 2.88 -13.13
CA TRP A 105 -0.44 3.64 -13.97
C TRP A 105 0.32 4.17 -15.18
N TYR A 106 -0.34 4.11 -16.32
CA TYR A 106 0.20 4.47 -17.63
C TYR A 106 -0.70 5.50 -18.28
N GLY A 107 -0.10 6.58 -18.78
CA GLY A 107 -0.82 7.70 -19.38
C GLY A 107 -0.05 8.38 -20.50
N VAL A 108 -0.73 9.31 -21.18
CA VAL A 108 -0.15 10.17 -22.21
C VAL A 108 -0.73 11.57 -22.02
N GLY A 109 0.12 12.60 -22.07
CA GLY A 109 -0.30 13.96 -21.78
C GLY A 109 -0.90 14.08 -20.39
N ASP A 110 -2.04 14.74 -20.24
CA ASP A 110 -2.70 14.93 -18.94
C ASP A 110 -3.65 13.76 -18.56
N GLY A 111 -3.67 12.68 -19.34
CA GLY A 111 -4.62 11.58 -19.17
C GLY A 111 -4.01 10.25 -18.79
N TRP A 112 -4.70 9.51 -17.90
CA TRP A 112 -4.36 8.13 -17.56
C TRP A 112 -5.16 7.16 -18.42
N CYS A 113 -4.44 6.28 -19.13
CA CYS A 113 -5.03 5.32 -20.05
C CYS A 113 -5.46 4.05 -19.34
N PHE A 114 -4.52 3.45 -18.57
CA PHE A 114 -4.80 2.21 -17.87
C PHE A 114 -3.89 2.04 -16.64
N SER A 115 -4.28 1.10 -15.77
CA SER A 115 -3.47 0.62 -14.64
C SER A 115 -3.11 -0.85 -14.82
N CYS A 116 -1.97 -1.24 -14.23
CA CYS A 116 -1.47 -2.61 -14.18
C CYS A 116 -1.23 -2.96 -12.71
N GLY A 117 -2.02 -3.88 -12.19
CA GLY A 117 -1.95 -4.33 -10.80
C GLY A 117 -1.66 -5.82 -10.69
N GLY A 118 -0.70 -6.20 -9.84
CA GLY A 118 -0.44 -7.60 -9.50
C GLY A 118 -1.39 -8.09 -8.41
N PHE A 119 -2.02 -9.24 -8.65
CA PHE A 119 -2.94 -9.93 -7.73
C PHE A 119 -2.54 -11.39 -7.57
N ALA A 120 -3.14 -12.08 -6.61
CA ALA A 120 -2.92 -13.51 -6.45
C ALA A 120 -3.37 -14.25 -7.72
N GLY A 121 -2.41 -14.88 -8.41
CA GLY A 121 -2.66 -15.69 -9.59
C GLY A 121 -2.75 -14.94 -10.93
N HIS A 122 -2.83 -13.60 -10.95
CA HIS A 122 -2.95 -12.85 -12.21
C HIS A 122 -2.43 -11.42 -12.11
N VAL A 123 -2.27 -10.79 -13.25
CA VAL A 123 -2.11 -9.34 -13.38
C VAL A 123 -3.37 -8.77 -13.99
N LYS A 124 -3.94 -7.76 -13.36
CA LYS A 124 -5.14 -7.07 -13.87
C LYS A 124 -4.75 -5.78 -14.58
N LEU A 125 -5.17 -5.66 -15.84
CA LEU A 125 -5.19 -4.39 -16.54
C LEU A 125 -6.57 -3.76 -16.42
N THR A 126 -6.63 -2.46 -16.09
CA THR A 126 -7.89 -1.72 -16.02
C THR A 126 -7.77 -0.45 -16.84
N PHE A 127 -8.59 -0.35 -17.87
CA PHE A 127 -8.66 0.80 -18.79
C PHE A 127 -9.72 1.77 -18.31
N SER A 128 -9.34 3.04 -18.10
CA SER A 128 -10.25 4.08 -17.60
C SER A 128 -11.44 4.34 -18.53
N ARG A 129 -11.25 4.18 -19.84
CA ARG A 129 -12.29 4.29 -20.88
C ARG A 129 -12.48 2.96 -21.62
N GLY A 130 -12.48 1.86 -20.88
CA GLY A 130 -12.51 0.52 -21.46
C GLY A 130 -13.76 0.22 -22.29
N THR A 131 -14.90 0.87 -22.01
CA THR A 131 -16.13 0.72 -22.83
C THR A 131 -15.99 1.28 -24.26
N SER A 132 -15.02 2.16 -24.48
CA SER A 132 -14.75 2.75 -25.80
C SER A 132 -13.77 1.93 -26.64
N LEU A 133 -13.17 0.89 -26.06
CA LEU A 133 -12.23 0.01 -26.77
C LEU A 133 -12.98 -1.01 -27.64
N LYS A 134 -12.31 -1.49 -28.68
CA LYS A 134 -12.82 -2.55 -29.56
C LYS A 134 -11.73 -3.62 -29.76
N PRO A 135 -11.94 -4.85 -29.29
CA PRO A 135 -13.09 -5.31 -28.49
C PRO A 135 -13.14 -4.68 -27.09
N VAL A 136 -14.31 -4.62 -26.51
CA VAL A 136 -14.50 -4.14 -25.14
C VAL A 136 -13.93 -5.18 -24.17
N PRO A 137 -13.00 -4.80 -23.24
CA PRO A 137 -12.50 -5.74 -22.25
C PRO A 137 -13.63 -6.29 -21.35
N PRO A 138 -13.58 -7.59 -20.98
CA PRO A 138 -14.74 -8.29 -20.42
C PRO A 138 -15.06 -7.92 -18.97
N ILE A 139 -14.10 -7.46 -18.19
CA ILE A 139 -14.27 -7.28 -16.73
C ILE A 139 -14.71 -5.86 -16.43
N ALA A 140 -15.82 -5.70 -15.69
CA ALA A 140 -16.22 -4.43 -15.09
C ALA A 140 -15.64 -4.35 -13.66
N PRO A 141 -14.53 -3.61 -13.43
CA PRO A 141 -13.91 -3.54 -12.13
C PRO A 141 -14.76 -2.77 -11.13
N ILE A 142 -14.90 -3.30 -9.91
CA ILE A 142 -15.69 -2.69 -8.86
C ILE A 142 -15.02 -1.40 -8.39
N GLY A 143 -15.79 -0.32 -8.26
CA GLY A 143 -15.29 0.96 -7.71
C GLY A 143 -14.45 1.82 -8.67
N MET A 144 -14.27 1.41 -9.93
CA MET A 144 -13.44 2.12 -10.93
C MET A 144 -14.24 2.98 -11.92
N GLY A 145 -15.55 3.13 -11.70
CA GLY A 145 -16.43 3.88 -12.59
C GLY A 145 -17.06 3.04 -13.71
N LYS A 146 -18.19 3.54 -14.24
CA LYS A 146 -19.04 2.82 -15.22
C LYS A 146 -18.35 2.55 -16.56
N ASP A 147 -17.41 3.39 -16.96
CA ASP A 147 -16.72 3.30 -18.24
C ASP A 147 -15.44 2.46 -18.19
N SER A 148 -15.00 2.10 -16.99
CA SER A 148 -13.81 1.28 -16.80
C SER A 148 -14.09 -0.18 -17.19
N ARG A 149 -13.12 -0.79 -17.88
CA ARG A 149 -13.11 -2.23 -18.20
C ARG A 149 -11.73 -2.78 -18.01
N GLY A 150 -11.65 -4.04 -17.68
CA GLY A 150 -10.40 -4.72 -17.41
C GLY A 150 -10.27 -6.08 -18.06
N VAL A 151 -9.06 -6.59 -17.98
CA VAL A 151 -8.70 -7.96 -18.36
C VAL A 151 -7.71 -8.51 -17.35
N ASP A 152 -7.84 -9.79 -17.04
CA ASP A 152 -6.90 -10.53 -16.21
C ASP A 152 -5.93 -11.30 -17.10
N LEU A 153 -4.63 -11.18 -16.81
CA LEU A 153 -3.53 -11.84 -17.51
C LEU A 153 -2.88 -12.85 -16.56
N GLU A 154 -2.87 -14.11 -16.95
CA GLU A 154 -2.31 -15.21 -16.16
C GLU A 154 -0.95 -15.68 -16.71
N SER A 155 -0.65 -15.34 -17.95
CA SER A 155 0.60 -15.66 -18.66
C SER A 155 0.96 -14.58 -19.67
N VAL A 156 2.20 -14.60 -20.16
CA VAL A 156 2.72 -13.77 -21.26
C VAL A 156 2.44 -14.47 -22.59
#